data_ad24ceec38b6c446a244ca9537501993
#
_entry.id   ad24ceec38b6c446a244ca9537501993
#
_cell.length_a   1.000
_cell.length_b   1.000
_cell.length_c   1.000
_cell.angle_alpha   90.00
_cell.angle_beta   90.00
_cell.angle_gamma   90.00
#
_symmetry.space_group_name_H-M   'P 1'
#
loop_
_entity.id
_entity.type
_entity.pdbx_description
1 polymer ?
#
loop_
_entity_poly.entity_id
_entity_poly.type
_entity_poly.pdbx_seq_one_letter_code
_entity_poly.pdbx_strand_id
1 'polypeptide(L)'
;FTPKAPTGEVEMTFTFDARELTAETEVVAFETLYRDDLEFATHADITDGDQTVKILPLHGSISTIKVDAGDSQHRLSGAVFGIYRDVNGDGRYTEGIDTFVGNMREKETGVYELDGLLYGKFLIHEKQAPSGFSQDKNYYSFEITRDGGKVQFEVKPGRNFPNSAFPKTGSSNYGVYAALLALAVSGLGLGAVIFHKVKKESK
;
A
#
# COMPACT_ATOMS: atom_id res chain seq x y z
N PHE A 1 -42.80 0.89 -22.66
CA PHE A 1 -43.80 0.36 -21.72
C PHE A 1 -45.21 0.69 -22.15
N THR A 2 -46.18 -0.05 -21.68
CA THR A 2 -47.60 0.25 -21.97
C THR A 2 -48.27 0.68 -20.66
N PRO A 3 -48.74 1.94 -20.54
CA PRO A 3 -49.42 2.42 -19.34
C PRO A 3 -50.71 1.62 -19.07
N LYS A 4 -50.90 1.18 -17.83
CA LYS A 4 -52.13 0.46 -17.40
C LYS A 4 -53.14 1.39 -16.73
N ALA A 5 -52.77 2.62 -16.45
CA ALA A 5 -53.60 3.66 -15.82
C ALA A 5 -53.16 5.05 -16.30
N PRO A 6 -53.97 6.10 -16.09
CA PRO A 6 -53.64 7.48 -16.44
C PRO A 6 -52.42 8.02 -15.69
N THR A 7 -52.08 7.43 -14.56
CA THR A 7 -50.91 7.74 -13.76
C THR A 7 -50.20 6.46 -13.41
N GLY A 8 -48.86 6.49 -13.30
CA GLY A 8 -48.06 5.32 -12.95
C GLY A 8 -46.59 5.70 -12.79
N GLU A 9 -45.82 4.77 -12.24
CA GLU A 9 -44.37 4.89 -12.06
C GLU A 9 -43.67 3.87 -12.95
N VAL A 10 -42.52 4.24 -13.48
CA VAL A 10 -41.61 3.37 -14.23
C VAL A 10 -40.27 3.38 -13.53
N GLU A 11 -39.86 2.20 -13.05
CA GLU A 11 -38.53 2.03 -12.45
C GLU A 11 -37.50 1.82 -13.56
N MET A 12 -36.43 2.61 -13.53
CA MET A 12 -35.28 2.46 -14.41
C MET A 12 -34.01 2.28 -13.58
N THR A 13 -33.18 1.32 -13.94
CA THR A 13 -31.92 1.06 -13.25
C THR A 13 -30.75 1.48 -14.12
N PHE A 14 -29.90 2.37 -13.59
CA PHE A 14 -28.64 2.77 -14.19
C PHE A 14 -27.48 2.12 -13.47
N THR A 15 -26.52 1.60 -14.22
CA THR A 15 -25.28 1.04 -13.67
C THR A 15 -24.10 1.79 -14.25
N PHE A 16 -23.18 2.21 -13.39
CA PHE A 16 -21.94 2.84 -13.82
C PHE A 16 -20.77 2.33 -12.98
N ASP A 17 -19.55 2.53 -13.50
CA ASP A 17 -18.32 2.08 -12.86
C ASP A 17 -17.68 3.24 -12.10
N ALA A 18 -17.67 3.16 -10.76
CA ALA A 18 -17.08 4.18 -9.89
C ALA A 18 -15.59 3.97 -9.61
N ARG A 19 -14.95 2.94 -10.19
CA ARG A 19 -13.55 2.58 -9.90
C ARG A 19 -12.56 3.66 -10.34
N GLU A 20 -12.87 4.40 -11.39
CA GLU A 20 -12.02 5.47 -11.92
C GLU A 20 -12.28 6.84 -11.26
N LEU A 21 -13.24 6.93 -10.34
CA LEU A 21 -13.54 8.18 -9.67
C LEU A 21 -12.45 8.53 -8.65
N THR A 22 -11.95 9.74 -8.73
CA THR A 22 -10.96 10.31 -7.78
C THR A 22 -11.55 11.39 -6.89
N ALA A 23 -12.76 11.87 -7.21
CA ALA A 23 -13.49 12.88 -6.47
C ALA A 23 -15.00 12.61 -6.53
N GLU A 24 -15.78 13.25 -5.63
CA GLU A 24 -17.23 13.25 -5.72
C GLU A 24 -17.66 13.73 -7.12
N THR A 25 -18.57 12.98 -7.73
CA THR A 25 -19.10 13.25 -9.07
C THR A 25 -20.62 13.30 -9.00
N GLU A 26 -21.22 14.32 -9.60
CA GLU A 26 -22.66 14.41 -9.75
C GLU A 26 -23.06 13.84 -11.10
N VAL A 27 -24.09 12.99 -11.08
CA VAL A 27 -24.73 12.44 -12.28
C VAL A 27 -26.18 12.85 -12.29
N VAL A 28 -26.62 13.45 -13.41
CA VAL A 28 -28.00 13.89 -13.60
C VAL A 28 -28.66 12.98 -14.62
N ALA A 29 -29.79 12.39 -14.28
CA ALA A 29 -30.58 11.56 -15.18
C ALA A 29 -31.51 12.44 -16.02
N PHE A 30 -31.37 12.41 -17.34
CA PHE A 30 -32.31 13.04 -18.26
C PHE A 30 -33.31 12.01 -18.79
N GLU A 31 -34.56 12.40 -18.87
CA GLU A 31 -35.66 11.53 -19.27
C GLU A 31 -36.38 12.11 -20.49
N THR A 32 -36.63 11.28 -21.47
CA THR A 32 -37.44 11.66 -22.62
C THR A 32 -38.48 10.57 -22.89
N LEU A 33 -39.73 10.95 -22.97
CA LEU A 33 -40.83 10.08 -23.29
C LEU A 33 -41.17 10.20 -24.80
N TYR A 34 -41.19 9.04 -25.47
CA TYR A 34 -41.57 8.91 -26.87
C TYR A 34 -42.88 8.15 -27.03
N ARG A 35 -43.65 8.53 -28.00
CA ARG A 35 -44.81 7.76 -28.47
C ARG A 35 -44.76 7.69 -30.01
N ASP A 36 -44.70 6.48 -30.57
CA ASP A 36 -44.61 6.24 -32.01
C ASP A 36 -43.49 7.07 -32.68
N ASP A 37 -42.27 7.04 -32.11
CA ASP A 37 -41.08 7.79 -32.48
C ASP A 37 -41.22 9.33 -32.42
N LEU A 38 -42.32 9.85 -31.90
CA LEU A 38 -42.49 11.26 -31.62
C LEU A 38 -42.15 11.57 -30.15
N GLU A 39 -41.27 12.54 -29.93
CA GLU A 39 -41.01 13.06 -28.59
C GLU A 39 -42.28 13.68 -28.00
N PHE A 40 -42.71 13.17 -26.88
CA PHE A 40 -43.94 13.58 -26.21
C PHE A 40 -43.67 14.49 -25.01
N ALA A 41 -42.62 14.17 -24.24
CA ALA A 41 -42.18 14.96 -23.12
C ALA A 41 -40.70 14.72 -22.87
N THR A 42 -39.99 15.74 -22.41
CA THR A 42 -38.61 15.64 -21.97
C THR A 42 -38.42 16.34 -20.61
N HIS A 43 -37.63 15.76 -19.74
CA HIS A 43 -37.15 16.38 -18.52
C HIS A 43 -35.62 16.28 -18.51
N ALA A 44 -34.95 17.38 -18.88
CA ALA A 44 -33.53 17.47 -19.11
C ALA A 44 -32.98 18.76 -18.47
N ASP A 45 -33.22 18.94 -17.17
CA ASP A 45 -32.71 20.06 -16.39
C ASP A 45 -31.47 19.62 -15.59
N ILE A 46 -30.29 20.10 -15.99
CA ILE A 46 -29.02 19.79 -15.35
C ILE A 46 -28.93 20.34 -13.90
N THR A 47 -29.83 21.25 -13.54
CA THR A 47 -29.87 21.84 -12.18
C THR A 47 -30.91 21.19 -11.28
N ASP A 48 -31.64 20.19 -11.77
CA ASP A 48 -32.65 19.49 -11.01
C ASP A 48 -32.01 18.61 -9.94
N GLY A 49 -32.16 18.98 -8.69
CA GLY A 49 -31.67 18.25 -7.53
C GLY A 49 -32.34 16.88 -7.34
N ASP A 50 -33.60 16.72 -7.79
CA ASP A 50 -34.34 15.48 -7.65
C ASP A 50 -33.88 14.44 -8.69
N GLN A 51 -33.26 14.88 -9.78
CA GLN A 51 -32.64 14.02 -10.81
C GLN A 51 -31.13 13.85 -10.60
N THR A 52 -30.54 14.49 -9.60
CA THR A 52 -29.09 14.47 -9.36
C THR A 52 -28.72 13.45 -8.30
N VAL A 53 -27.79 12.57 -8.63
CA VAL A 53 -27.18 11.60 -7.70
C VAL A 53 -25.70 11.92 -7.53
N LYS A 54 -25.28 12.05 -6.27
CA LYS A 54 -23.87 12.20 -5.89
C LYS A 54 -23.22 10.85 -5.72
N ILE A 55 -22.10 10.66 -6.40
CA ILE A 55 -21.33 9.44 -6.36
C ILE A 55 -19.98 9.72 -5.74
N LEU A 56 -19.66 9.00 -4.69
CA LEU A 56 -18.39 9.12 -3.98
C LEU A 56 -17.37 8.13 -4.55
N PRO A 57 -16.07 8.50 -4.60
CA PRO A 57 -15.03 7.56 -4.95
C PRO A 57 -14.91 6.43 -3.92
N LEU A 58 -14.49 5.26 -4.37
CA LEU A 58 -14.27 4.11 -3.50
C LEU A 58 -12.97 4.29 -2.71
N HIS A 59 -13.02 4.13 -1.40
CA HIS A 59 -11.88 4.26 -0.51
C HIS A 59 -11.64 3.00 0.30
N GLY A 60 -10.38 2.76 0.65
CA GLY A 60 -9.98 1.70 1.54
C GLY A 60 -8.81 2.11 2.44
N SER A 61 -8.28 1.15 3.15
CA SER A 61 -7.16 1.33 4.06
C SER A 61 -6.17 0.17 3.99
N ILE A 62 -4.94 0.44 4.41
CA ILE A 62 -3.91 -0.58 4.63
C ILE A 62 -3.42 -0.50 6.07
N SER A 63 -3.15 -1.65 6.67
CA SER A 63 -2.44 -1.77 7.93
C SER A 63 -1.36 -2.85 7.83
N THR A 64 -0.31 -2.74 8.64
CA THR A 64 0.72 -3.78 8.80
C THR A 64 1.26 -3.79 10.23
N ILE A 65 1.81 -4.93 10.66
CA ILE A 65 2.46 -5.07 11.96
C ILE A 65 3.96 -5.25 11.73
N LYS A 66 4.75 -4.39 12.34
CA LYS A 66 6.20 -4.42 12.32
C LYS A 66 6.75 -5.27 13.45
N VAL A 67 7.58 -6.26 13.15
CA VAL A 67 8.09 -7.23 14.13
C VAL A 67 9.58 -7.50 13.95
N ASP A 68 10.20 -8.02 15.01
CA ASP A 68 11.54 -8.63 14.96
C ASP A 68 11.49 -9.95 14.19
N ALA A 69 12.39 -10.14 13.24
CA ALA A 69 12.48 -11.38 12.46
C ALA A 69 12.88 -12.60 13.31
N GLY A 70 13.55 -12.38 14.43
CA GLY A 70 13.93 -13.40 15.41
C GLY A 70 12.83 -13.72 16.44
N ASP A 71 11.90 -12.77 16.64
CA ASP A 71 10.77 -12.92 17.58
C ASP A 71 9.53 -12.20 17.03
N SER A 72 8.64 -12.94 16.39
CA SER A 72 7.43 -12.39 15.78
C SER A 72 6.41 -11.81 16.79
N GLN A 73 6.57 -12.05 18.09
CA GLN A 73 5.75 -11.43 19.12
C GLN A 73 6.32 -10.07 19.57
N HIS A 74 7.59 -9.80 19.25
CA HIS A 74 8.24 -8.53 19.56
C HIS A 74 7.92 -7.49 18.48
N ARG A 75 6.98 -6.59 18.77
CA ARG A 75 6.62 -5.47 17.89
C ARG A 75 7.67 -4.38 17.93
N LEU A 76 7.95 -3.76 16.79
CA LEU A 76 8.98 -2.75 16.61
C LEU A 76 8.37 -1.40 16.23
N SER A 77 8.65 -0.37 17.05
CA SER A 77 8.26 1.01 16.83
C SER A 77 9.33 1.80 16.05
N GLY A 78 8.91 2.89 15.41
CA GLY A 78 9.81 3.86 14.77
C GLY A 78 10.21 3.52 13.33
N ALA A 79 9.54 2.58 12.67
CA ALA A 79 9.65 2.39 11.23
C ALA A 79 8.93 3.53 10.47
N VAL A 80 9.32 3.79 9.24
CA VAL A 80 8.58 4.66 8.31
C VAL A 80 8.23 3.86 7.07
N PHE A 81 6.94 3.68 6.84
CA PHE A 81 6.41 3.05 5.63
C PHE A 81 5.85 4.10 4.68
N GLY A 82 6.26 4.04 3.41
CA GLY A 82 5.69 4.82 2.32
C GLY A 82 4.72 3.98 1.49
N ILE A 83 3.60 4.60 1.10
CA ILE A 83 2.64 4.03 0.16
C ILE A 83 2.76 4.79 -1.15
N TYR A 84 2.78 4.05 -2.25
CA TYR A 84 2.89 4.56 -3.62
C TYR A 84 1.75 4.01 -4.47
N ARG A 85 1.20 4.83 -5.36
CA ARG A 85 0.27 4.37 -6.40
C ARG A 85 1.07 3.63 -7.47
N ASP A 86 0.72 2.38 -7.73
CA ASP A 86 1.25 1.59 -8.84
C ASP A 86 0.47 1.97 -10.12
N VAL A 87 0.99 2.97 -10.82
CA VAL A 87 0.27 3.62 -11.94
C VAL A 87 0.23 2.71 -13.17
N ASN A 88 1.32 1.99 -13.46
CA ASN A 88 1.41 1.06 -14.58
C ASN A 88 0.87 -0.35 -14.24
N GLY A 89 0.59 -0.62 -12.95
CA GLY A 89 -0.04 -1.84 -12.47
C GLY A 89 0.83 -3.09 -12.54
N ASP A 90 2.18 -2.94 -12.65
CA ASP A 90 3.11 -4.05 -12.83
C ASP A 90 3.62 -4.68 -11.52
N GLY A 91 3.23 -4.11 -10.36
CA GLY A 91 3.60 -4.56 -9.02
C GLY A 91 5.04 -4.24 -8.63
N ARG A 92 5.70 -3.33 -9.34
CA ARG A 92 7.09 -2.89 -9.12
C ARG A 92 7.16 -1.38 -9.07
N TYR A 93 8.05 -0.86 -8.24
CA TYR A 93 8.28 0.58 -8.21
C TYR A 93 9.05 1.04 -9.44
N THR A 94 8.48 1.98 -10.19
CA THR A 94 9.10 2.65 -11.34
C THR A 94 9.17 4.14 -11.08
N GLU A 95 10.39 4.66 -10.90
CA GLU A 95 10.64 6.09 -10.68
C GLU A 95 10.12 6.93 -11.87
N GLY A 96 9.44 8.03 -11.57
CA GLY A 96 8.85 8.92 -12.56
C GLY A 96 7.50 8.45 -13.12
N ILE A 97 7.05 7.24 -12.81
CA ILE A 97 5.72 6.70 -13.15
C ILE A 97 4.87 6.57 -11.90
N ASP A 98 5.37 5.82 -10.90
CA ASP A 98 4.64 5.59 -9.66
C ASP A 98 4.69 6.81 -8.75
N THR A 99 3.59 7.11 -8.10
CA THR A 99 3.45 8.33 -7.33
C THR A 99 3.37 8.05 -5.82
N PHE A 100 4.11 8.82 -5.04
CA PHE A 100 4.03 8.76 -3.58
C PHE A 100 2.66 9.28 -3.11
N VAL A 101 1.96 8.47 -2.31
CA VAL A 101 0.65 8.81 -1.74
C VAL A 101 0.80 9.39 -0.34
N GLY A 102 1.58 8.74 0.52
CA GLY A 102 1.76 9.17 1.90
C GLY A 102 2.54 8.16 2.73
N ASN A 103 2.90 8.58 3.94
CA ASN A 103 3.47 7.68 4.93
C ASN A 103 2.34 7.10 5.80
N MET A 104 2.49 5.82 6.16
CA MET A 104 1.63 5.21 7.18
C MET A 104 1.92 5.83 8.55
N ARG A 105 0.88 5.91 9.38
CA ARG A 105 0.97 6.38 10.75
C ARG A 105 1.09 5.19 11.70
N GLU A 106 2.01 5.26 12.64
CA GLU A 106 2.04 4.33 13.76
C GLU A 106 0.89 4.66 14.72
N LYS A 107 -0.08 3.74 14.83
CA LYS A 107 -1.28 3.89 15.66
C LYS A 107 -1.04 3.40 17.08
N GLU A 108 -0.34 2.31 17.20
CA GLU A 108 0.16 1.70 18.44
C GLU A 108 1.51 1.06 18.14
N THR A 109 2.26 0.68 19.18
CA THR A 109 3.59 0.10 19.03
C THR A 109 3.62 -0.97 17.95
N GLY A 110 4.36 -0.70 16.88
CA GLY A 110 4.55 -1.61 15.75
C GLY A 110 3.34 -1.82 14.85
N VAL A 111 2.22 -1.11 15.05
CA VAL A 111 1.03 -1.17 14.18
C VAL A 111 0.95 0.10 13.34
N TYR A 112 1.05 -0.04 12.04
CA TYR A 112 1.04 1.06 11.09
C TYR A 112 -0.20 0.99 10.22
N GLU A 113 -0.81 2.14 9.92
CA GLU A 113 -1.98 2.24 9.04
C GLU A 113 -1.98 3.50 8.20
N LEU A 114 -2.66 3.43 7.04
CA LEU A 114 -3.02 4.54 6.19
C LEU A 114 -4.43 4.32 5.65
N ASP A 115 -5.30 5.31 5.87
CA ASP A 115 -6.68 5.35 5.42
C ASP A 115 -6.82 6.22 4.17
N GLY A 116 -8.00 6.17 3.53
CA GLY A 116 -8.37 7.05 2.42
C GLY A 116 -7.67 6.72 1.10
N LEU A 117 -7.19 5.49 0.93
CA LEU A 117 -6.65 5.02 -0.33
C LEU A 117 -7.79 4.81 -1.33
N LEU A 118 -7.71 5.43 -2.50
CA LEU A 118 -8.65 5.20 -3.59
C LEU A 118 -8.61 3.75 -4.09
N TYR A 119 -9.66 3.32 -4.83
CA TYR A 119 -9.64 2.05 -5.54
C TYR A 119 -8.39 1.91 -6.42
N GLY A 120 -7.76 0.73 -6.46
CA GLY A 120 -6.68 0.36 -7.36
C GLY A 120 -5.45 -0.23 -6.70
N LYS A 121 -4.35 -0.29 -7.46
CA LYS A 121 -3.10 -0.95 -7.07
C LYS A 121 -2.12 0.01 -6.42
N PHE A 122 -1.40 -0.51 -5.45
CA PHE A 122 -0.42 0.24 -4.66
C PHE A 122 0.80 -0.60 -4.32
N LEU A 123 1.84 0.10 -3.87
CA LEU A 123 3.06 -0.49 -3.33
C LEU A 123 3.29 0.02 -1.91
N ILE A 124 3.67 -0.87 -1.00
CA ILE A 124 4.20 -0.52 0.32
C ILE A 124 5.72 -0.72 0.33
N HIS A 125 6.44 0.23 0.91
CA HIS A 125 7.89 0.21 1.05
C HIS A 125 8.32 0.73 2.42
N GLU A 126 9.25 0.03 3.07
CA GLU A 126 9.89 0.54 4.28
C GLU A 126 10.95 1.58 3.94
N LYS A 127 10.65 2.86 4.14
CA LYS A 127 11.57 3.98 3.90
C LYS A 127 12.65 4.07 4.97
N GLN A 128 12.32 3.66 6.21
CA GLN A 128 13.23 3.64 7.34
C GLN A 128 12.89 2.49 8.27
N ALA A 129 13.88 1.71 8.65
CA ALA A 129 13.74 0.67 9.66
C ALA A 129 13.77 1.24 11.08
N PRO A 130 13.23 0.52 12.08
CA PRO A 130 13.44 0.80 13.48
C PRO A 130 14.93 0.87 13.83
N SER A 131 15.28 1.67 14.85
CA SER A 131 16.66 1.77 15.32
C SER A 131 17.20 0.39 15.77
N GLY A 132 18.37 0.03 15.28
CA GLY A 132 19.01 -1.27 15.58
C GLY A 132 18.60 -2.42 14.67
N PHE A 133 17.80 -2.14 13.63
CA PHE A 133 17.32 -3.14 12.68
C PHE A 133 17.70 -2.82 11.23
N SER A 134 17.87 -3.86 10.42
CA SER A 134 18.15 -3.72 8.98
C SER A 134 16.88 -3.40 8.22
N GLN A 135 16.94 -2.40 7.32
CA GLN A 135 15.83 -2.02 6.45
C GLN A 135 15.51 -3.10 5.41
N ASP A 136 14.23 -3.35 5.19
CA ASP A 136 13.75 -4.06 4.01
C ASP A 136 13.61 -3.07 2.85
N LYS A 137 14.42 -3.25 1.81
CA LYS A 137 14.47 -2.35 0.64
C LYS A 137 13.48 -2.72 -0.46
N ASN A 138 12.68 -3.77 -0.26
CA ASN A 138 11.73 -4.22 -1.26
C ASN A 138 10.47 -3.34 -1.29
N TYR A 139 9.83 -3.33 -2.44
CA TYR A 139 8.48 -2.85 -2.64
C TYR A 139 7.54 -4.04 -2.75
N TYR A 140 6.38 -3.96 -2.13
CA TYR A 140 5.40 -5.04 -2.13
C TYR A 140 4.06 -4.50 -2.61
N SER A 141 3.42 -5.21 -3.54
CA SER A 141 2.14 -4.82 -4.10
C SER A 141 0.96 -5.21 -3.23
N PHE A 142 -0.08 -4.38 -3.22
CA PHE A 142 -1.40 -4.67 -2.68
C PHE A 142 -2.46 -3.92 -3.47
N GLU A 143 -3.75 -4.21 -3.24
CA GLU A 143 -4.84 -3.61 -3.99
C GLU A 143 -6.03 -3.27 -3.09
N ILE A 144 -6.65 -2.10 -3.34
CA ILE A 144 -7.95 -1.72 -2.79
C ILE A 144 -8.99 -2.03 -3.86
N THR A 145 -9.88 -3.00 -3.58
CA THR A 145 -10.82 -3.56 -4.57
C THR A 145 -12.29 -3.23 -4.30
N ARG A 146 -12.60 -2.59 -3.17
CA ARG A 146 -13.97 -2.24 -2.76
C ARG A 146 -13.99 -1.09 -1.78
N ASP A 147 -15.11 -0.41 -1.70
CA ASP A 147 -15.33 0.61 -0.68
C ASP A 147 -15.28 0.03 0.74
N GLY A 148 -14.66 0.78 1.66
CA GLY A 148 -14.39 0.32 3.01
C GLY A 148 -13.42 -0.86 3.11
N GLY A 149 -12.74 -1.22 2.00
CA GLY A 149 -11.78 -2.32 1.95
C GLY A 149 -10.62 -2.09 2.92
N LYS A 150 -10.35 -3.09 3.78
CA LYS A 150 -9.23 -3.07 4.73
C LYS A 150 -8.23 -4.15 4.34
N VAL A 151 -7.01 -3.73 4.02
CA VAL A 151 -5.90 -4.63 3.70
C VAL A 151 -5.02 -4.75 4.93
N GLN A 152 -4.96 -5.96 5.51
CA GLN A 152 -3.93 -6.32 6.48
C GLN A 152 -2.73 -6.85 5.69
N PHE A 153 -1.70 -6.01 5.55
CA PHE A 153 -0.53 -6.38 4.76
C PHE A 153 0.42 -7.30 5.54
N GLU A 154 0.84 -8.39 4.91
CA GLU A 154 1.85 -9.32 5.40
C GLU A 154 2.87 -9.56 4.28
N VAL A 155 4.16 -9.60 4.62
CA VAL A 155 5.25 -9.89 3.65
C VAL A 155 5.08 -11.29 3.04
N LYS A 156 4.57 -12.24 3.86
CA LYS A 156 4.13 -13.57 3.45
C LYS A 156 2.93 -13.94 4.31
N PRO A 157 2.00 -14.78 3.83
CA PRO A 157 0.87 -15.23 4.63
C PRO A 157 1.28 -15.73 6.02
N GLY A 158 0.68 -15.19 7.07
CA GLY A 158 1.01 -15.45 8.47
C GLY A 158 2.32 -14.82 8.95
N ARG A 159 2.94 -13.94 8.17
CA ARG A 159 4.15 -13.20 8.56
C ARG A 159 3.94 -11.71 8.41
N ASN A 160 3.88 -11.03 9.52
CA ASN A 160 3.94 -9.58 9.63
C ASN A 160 5.18 -9.01 8.92
N PHE A 161 5.39 -7.71 8.94
CA PHE A 161 6.54 -7.08 8.30
C PHE A 161 7.80 -7.20 9.18
N PRO A 162 8.72 -8.18 8.95
CA PRO A 162 9.86 -8.44 9.83
C PRO A 162 11.08 -7.60 9.45
N ASN A 163 11.88 -7.16 10.46
CA ASN A 163 13.27 -6.76 10.26
C ASN A 163 14.21 -7.59 11.13
N SER A 164 15.41 -7.85 10.64
CA SER A 164 16.48 -8.48 11.40
C SER A 164 17.23 -7.45 12.21
N ALA A 165 17.48 -7.74 13.50
CA ALA A 165 18.37 -6.93 14.33
C ALA A 165 19.79 -6.94 13.75
N PHE A 166 20.51 -5.81 13.90
CA PHE A 166 21.92 -5.78 13.60
C PHE A 166 22.69 -6.72 14.54
N PRO A 167 23.74 -7.42 14.06
CA PRO A 167 24.60 -8.21 14.93
C PRO A 167 25.14 -7.33 16.05
N LYS A 168 24.99 -7.78 17.30
CA LYS A 168 25.61 -7.11 18.45
C LYS A 168 27.13 -7.23 18.30
N THR A 169 27.81 -6.16 17.93
CA THR A 169 29.27 -6.11 17.91
C THR A 169 29.74 -6.09 19.39
N GLY A 170 30.25 -7.20 19.91
CA GLY A 170 30.84 -7.23 21.22
C GLY A 170 30.61 -8.49 22.08
N SER A 171 29.90 -9.51 21.62
CA SER A 171 29.68 -10.71 22.47
C SER A 171 30.04 -12.06 21.83
N SER A 172 30.81 -12.11 20.75
CA SER A 172 31.43 -13.35 20.31
C SER A 172 32.74 -13.08 19.59
N ASN A 173 33.71 -13.97 19.78
CA ASN A 173 35.05 -13.95 19.15
C ASN A 173 35.02 -14.00 17.59
N TYR A 174 33.84 -13.91 16.95
CA TYR A 174 33.64 -13.88 15.49
C TYR A 174 33.70 -12.48 14.90
N GLY A 175 33.56 -11.41 15.70
CA GLY A 175 33.56 -10.02 15.23
C GLY A 175 34.91 -9.56 14.64
N VAL A 176 36.02 -10.19 15.03
CA VAL A 176 37.35 -9.85 14.51
C VAL A 176 37.55 -10.33 13.06
N TYR A 177 36.84 -11.40 12.63
CA TYR A 177 36.97 -11.96 11.29
C TYR A 177 36.12 -11.19 10.26
N ALA A 178 34.99 -10.62 10.66
CA ALA A 178 34.15 -9.81 9.76
C ALA A 178 34.78 -8.46 9.41
N ALA A 179 35.49 -7.84 10.34
CA ALA A 179 36.17 -6.56 10.12
C ALA A 179 37.40 -6.71 9.18
N LEU A 180 38.04 -7.88 9.17
CA LEU A 180 39.19 -8.15 8.29
C LEU A 180 38.77 -8.47 6.84
N LEU A 181 37.56 -9.00 6.62
CA LEU A 181 37.03 -9.25 5.28
C LEU A 181 36.57 -7.96 4.55
N ALA A 182 36.13 -6.94 5.29
CA ALA A 182 35.72 -5.66 4.71
C ALA A 182 36.90 -4.82 4.20
N LEU A 183 38.10 -5.04 4.71
CA LEU A 183 39.32 -4.32 4.25
C LEU A 183 40.03 -4.97 3.06
N ALA A 184 39.70 -6.24 2.72
CA ALA A 184 40.34 -6.97 1.63
C ALA A 184 39.77 -6.68 0.23
N VAL A 185 38.66 -5.94 0.11
CA VAL A 185 37.98 -5.67 -1.18
C VAL A 185 38.36 -4.31 -1.79
N SER A 186 39.08 -3.46 -1.08
CA SER A 186 39.44 -2.10 -1.56
C SER A 186 40.88 -1.90 -2.00
N GLY A 187 41.66 -2.95 -2.18
CA GLY A 187 43.06 -2.78 -2.65
C GLY A 187 43.53 -3.94 -3.50
N LEU A 188 43.76 -3.68 -4.80
CA LEU A 188 44.55 -4.53 -5.69
C LEU A 188 45.98 -4.60 -5.17
N GLY A 189 46.31 -5.69 -4.47
CA GLY A 189 47.68 -5.96 -4.06
C GLY A 189 47.77 -7.36 -3.50
N LEU A 190 48.45 -8.27 -4.21
CA LEU A 190 48.85 -9.59 -3.76
C LEU A 190 49.66 -9.49 -2.46
N GLY A 191 49.02 -9.78 -1.33
CA GLY A 191 49.66 -9.94 -0.04
C GLY A 191 49.15 -11.17 0.67
N ALA A 192 50.03 -12.13 0.90
CA ALA A 192 49.73 -13.34 1.67
C ALA A 192 49.39 -12.97 3.13
N VAL A 193 48.19 -13.34 3.60
CA VAL A 193 47.79 -13.15 5.00
C VAL A 193 48.29 -14.36 5.80
N ILE A 194 49.29 -14.14 6.65
CA ILE A 194 49.79 -15.16 7.57
C ILE A 194 48.97 -15.08 8.88
N PHE A 195 48.23 -16.13 9.19
CA PHE A 195 47.51 -16.25 10.44
C PHE A 195 48.41 -16.71 11.57
N HIS A 196 48.65 -15.85 12.59
CA HIS A 196 49.26 -16.25 13.83
C HIS A 196 48.18 -16.62 14.85
N LYS A 197 48.19 -17.88 15.32
CA LYS A 197 47.32 -18.37 16.39
C LYS A 197 47.90 -17.94 17.73
N VAL A 198 47.28 -16.95 18.39
CA VAL A 198 47.65 -16.58 19.75
C VAL A 198 46.98 -17.56 20.72
N LYS A 199 47.76 -18.37 21.38
CA LYS A 199 47.32 -19.27 22.45
C LYS A 199 47.25 -18.45 23.76
N LYS A 200 46.06 -18.29 24.32
CA LYS A 200 45.87 -17.64 25.62
C LYS A 200 46.10 -18.70 26.71
N GLU A 201 47.17 -18.56 27.44
CA GLU A 201 47.36 -19.34 28.67
C GLU A 201 46.50 -18.75 29.78
N SER A 202 45.72 -19.63 30.44
CA SER A 202 44.95 -19.33 31.64
C SER A 202 45.86 -19.42 32.86
N LYS A 203 45.87 -18.36 33.66
CA LYS A 203 46.23 -18.44 35.10
C LYS A 203 44.94 -18.32 35.88
#